data_cbbbab299ccbbf879176d58db4232166
#
_entry.id   cbbbab299ccbbf879176d58db4232166
#
_cell.length_a   1.000
_cell.length_b   1.000
_cell.length_c   1.000
_cell.angle_alpha   90.00
_cell.angle_beta   90.00
_cell.angle_gamma   90.00
#
_symmetry.space_group_name_H-M   'P 1'
#
loop_
_entity.id
_entity.type
_entity.pdbx_description
1 polymer ?
#
loop_
_entity_poly.entity_id
_entity_poly.type
_entity_poly.pdbx_seq_one_letter_code
_entity_poly.pdbx_strand_id
1 'polypeptide(L)'
;LSRRQRQMCIRDSNVAGVIRLKSPISVRAPYVTIAGQTAPGDGICVTGQSFLIDTHDVVIRHMRFRRGAQDVAFRDDAVGGNAVGNIMIDHCSASWGLDENMSIYRHVYNRGADGHGLKLPTVNITIQNSIFSEALDTYNHAFGATIGGHNSMFCRNLFASNISRNSSVGMDGDFNFVNNVVFNWWNRSVDGGDHNSFYNMINNYFKPGPITPIGKPISYRILKPEAGRDKNRPLSFGKAYVNGNIIHGNAKVTKDNWDGGVQLKEEVDAAKFLPLIKSDEAFKMPPVTVMAVSYTHLRAHETKANL
;
A
#
# COMPACT_ATOMS: atom_id res chain seq x y z
N LEU A 1 29.02 9.26 -28.37
CA LEU A 1 28.40 8.68 -27.17
C LEU A 1 27.46 7.56 -27.60
N SER A 2 27.91 6.32 -27.49
CA SER A 2 27.12 5.13 -27.85
C SER A 2 25.87 5.08 -26.98
N ARG A 3 24.68 5.08 -27.60
CA ARG A 3 23.44 4.66 -26.95
C ARG A 3 23.64 3.19 -26.54
N ARG A 4 24.02 2.92 -25.31
CA ARG A 4 23.81 1.61 -24.73
C ARG A 4 22.31 1.41 -24.71
N GLN A 5 21.81 0.54 -25.59
CA GLN A 5 20.47 0.00 -25.49
C GLN A 5 20.33 -0.56 -24.08
N ARG A 6 19.49 0.09 -23.25
CA ARG A 6 19.13 -0.44 -21.95
C ARG A 6 18.31 -1.71 -22.22
N GLN A 7 18.95 -2.84 -22.14
CA GLN A 7 18.32 -4.13 -22.33
C GLN A 7 17.45 -4.37 -21.09
N MET A 8 16.14 -4.14 -21.23
CA MET A 8 15.18 -4.53 -20.19
C MET A 8 15.20 -6.05 -20.08
N CYS A 9 15.56 -6.55 -18.91
CA CYS A 9 15.64 -7.98 -18.66
C CYS A 9 14.24 -8.51 -18.32
N ILE A 10 13.57 -9.12 -19.31
CA ILE A 10 12.28 -9.78 -19.08
C ILE A 10 12.54 -11.19 -18.54
N ARG A 11 11.89 -11.54 -17.45
CA ARG A 11 11.90 -12.87 -16.86
C ARG A 11 10.57 -13.55 -17.11
N ASP A 12 10.54 -14.37 -18.15
CA ASP A 12 9.41 -15.19 -18.52
C ASP A 12 9.34 -16.46 -17.68
N SER A 13 8.16 -17.03 -17.60
CA SER A 13 7.93 -18.31 -16.91
C SER A 13 7.28 -19.30 -17.85
N ASN A 14 8.00 -20.40 -18.12
CA ASN A 14 7.50 -21.53 -18.91
C ASN A 14 6.84 -22.61 -18.05
N VAL A 15 6.77 -22.40 -16.72
CA VAL A 15 6.19 -23.32 -15.74
C VAL A 15 5.25 -22.57 -14.83
N ALA A 16 4.22 -23.25 -14.34
CA ALA A 16 3.32 -22.77 -13.29
C ALA A 16 3.61 -23.48 -11.98
N GLY A 17 3.08 -22.99 -10.89
CA GLY A 17 3.04 -23.66 -9.61
C GLY A 17 3.58 -22.83 -8.44
N VAL A 18 3.92 -23.53 -7.37
CA VAL A 18 4.37 -22.95 -6.11
C VAL A 18 5.89 -23.06 -6.00
N ILE A 19 6.56 -21.91 -5.93
CA ILE A 19 8.00 -21.80 -5.67
C ILE A 19 8.20 -21.56 -4.19
N ARG A 20 8.68 -22.58 -3.47
CA ARG A 20 8.99 -22.45 -2.05
C ARG A 20 10.42 -21.97 -1.86
N LEU A 21 10.56 -20.75 -1.39
CA LEU A 21 11.86 -20.16 -1.10
C LEU A 21 12.46 -20.76 0.18
N LYS A 22 13.76 -21.03 0.16
CA LYS A 22 14.55 -21.45 1.32
C LYS A 22 15.16 -20.26 2.08
N SER A 23 15.29 -19.12 1.40
CA SER A 23 15.77 -17.84 1.95
C SER A 23 15.10 -16.69 1.20
N PRO A 24 15.08 -15.48 1.75
CA PRO A 24 14.56 -14.30 1.04
C PRO A 24 15.26 -14.09 -0.31
N ILE A 25 14.48 -13.71 -1.31
CA ILE A 25 15.00 -13.27 -2.61
C ILE A 25 15.03 -11.76 -2.65
N SER A 26 16.11 -11.19 -3.20
CA SER A 26 16.26 -9.76 -3.41
C SER A 26 16.56 -9.45 -4.87
N VAL A 27 15.70 -8.66 -5.51
CA VAL A 27 15.94 -8.08 -6.84
C VAL A 27 16.89 -6.90 -6.67
N ARG A 28 18.14 -7.06 -7.08
CA ARG A 28 19.21 -6.06 -6.93
C ARG A 28 19.65 -5.43 -8.24
N ALA A 29 19.37 -6.07 -9.36
CA ALA A 29 19.66 -5.50 -10.67
C ALA A 29 18.51 -4.63 -11.15
N PRO A 30 18.77 -3.42 -11.68
CA PRO A 30 17.73 -2.58 -12.27
C PRO A 30 17.30 -3.08 -13.65
N TYR A 31 16.22 -2.47 -14.17
CA TYR A 31 15.65 -2.76 -15.50
C TYR A 31 15.13 -4.20 -15.62
N VAL A 32 14.46 -4.68 -14.58
CA VAL A 32 13.89 -6.03 -14.52
C VAL A 32 12.37 -5.99 -14.66
N THR A 33 11.83 -6.82 -15.55
CA THR A 33 10.41 -7.14 -15.60
C THR A 33 10.20 -8.61 -15.23
N ILE A 34 9.38 -8.87 -14.22
CA ILE A 34 8.92 -10.20 -13.85
C ILE A 34 7.53 -10.37 -14.40
N ALA A 35 7.42 -11.18 -15.46
CA ALA A 35 6.20 -11.33 -16.27
C ALA A 35 5.45 -12.62 -15.88
N GLY A 36 4.79 -12.62 -14.72
CA GLY A 36 4.04 -13.79 -14.24
C GLY A 36 2.90 -14.24 -15.16
N GLN A 37 2.37 -13.34 -16.00
CA GLN A 37 1.34 -13.65 -16.99
C GLN A 37 1.82 -14.59 -18.11
N THR A 38 3.12 -14.82 -18.25
CA THR A 38 3.65 -15.79 -19.22
C THR A 38 3.58 -17.23 -18.72
N ALA A 39 3.39 -17.42 -17.42
CA ALA A 39 3.25 -18.74 -16.83
C ALA A 39 1.95 -19.41 -17.29
N PRO A 40 1.99 -20.72 -17.61
CA PRO A 40 0.79 -21.47 -17.96
C PRO A 40 -0.12 -21.71 -16.74
N GLY A 41 -1.32 -22.21 -16.98
CA GLY A 41 -2.29 -22.64 -15.96
C GLY A 41 -2.56 -21.54 -14.93
N ASP A 42 -2.47 -21.87 -13.64
CA ASP A 42 -2.75 -20.98 -12.54
C ASP A 42 -1.63 -19.97 -12.21
N GLY A 43 -0.59 -19.89 -13.03
CA GLY A 43 0.52 -18.95 -12.83
C GLY A 43 1.47 -19.34 -11.69
N ILE A 44 2.17 -18.35 -11.14
CA ILE A 44 3.24 -18.54 -10.15
C ILE A 44 2.84 -18.02 -8.78
N CYS A 45 3.11 -18.83 -7.76
CA CYS A 45 3.04 -18.45 -6.36
C CYS A 45 4.42 -18.59 -5.70
N VAL A 46 4.93 -17.51 -5.14
CA VAL A 46 6.17 -17.53 -4.34
C VAL A 46 5.77 -17.61 -2.86
N THR A 47 6.34 -18.57 -2.12
CA THR A 47 6.00 -18.80 -0.71
C THR A 47 7.21 -19.11 0.15
N GLY A 48 7.06 -19.03 1.46
CA GLY A 48 8.01 -19.47 2.48
C GLY A 48 8.95 -18.38 2.98
N GLN A 49 9.30 -17.40 2.17
CA GLN A 49 10.19 -16.30 2.53
C GLN A 49 9.79 -15.01 1.79
N SER A 50 10.33 -13.87 2.22
CA SER A 50 10.10 -12.57 1.61
C SER A 50 10.65 -12.46 0.20
N PHE A 51 9.94 -11.68 -0.62
CA PHE A 51 10.40 -11.22 -1.93
C PHE A 51 10.71 -9.72 -1.87
N LEU A 52 11.97 -9.35 -2.05
CA LEU A 52 12.47 -7.99 -1.82
C LEU A 52 12.86 -7.29 -3.12
N ILE A 53 12.65 -5.98 -3.18
CA ILE A 53 13.10 -5.10 -4.26
C ILE A 53 14.12 -4.14 -3.66
N ASP A 54 15.39 -4.29 -4.03
CA ASP A 54 16.50 -3.48 -3.52
C ASP A 54 17.18 -2.68 -4.66
N THR A 55 16.39 -2.14 -5.57
CA THR A 55 16.87 -1.43 -6.76
C THR A 55 15.79 -0.52 -7.34
N HIS A 56 15.96 -0.08 -8.59
CA HIS A 56 15.04 0.76 -9.35
C HIS A 56 14.67 0.13 -10.71
N ASP A 57 13.69 0.72 -11.41
CA ASP A 57 13.23 0.26 -12.73
C ASP A 57 12.81 -1.23 -12.72
N VAL A 58 11.84 -1.54 -11.84
CA VAL A 58 11.30 -2.90 -11.65
C VAL A 58 9.81 -2.93 -11.95
N VAL A 59 9.41 -3.86 -12.79
CA VAL A 59 8.00 -4.17 -13.08
C VAL A 59 7.70 -5.61 -12.66
N ILE A 60 6.68 -5.78 -11.83
CA ILE A 60 6.21 -7.11 -11.40
C ILE A 60 4.74 -7.23 -11.74
N ARG A 61 4.37 -8.25 -12.49
CA ARG A 61 3.00 -8.48 -12.94
C ARG A 61 2.56 -9.93 -12.73
N HIS A 62 1.28 -10.10 -12.34
CA HIS A 62 0.60 -11.38 -12.22
C HIS A 62 1.34 -12.41 -11.34
N MET A 63 1.92 -11.94 -10.23
CA MET A 63 2.59 -12.79 -9.24
C MET A 63 1.76 -12.90 -7.96
N ARG A 64 1.86 -14.06 -7.32
CA ARG A 64 1.28 -14.30 -6.00
C ARG A 64 2.40 -14.49 -4.98
N PHE A 65 2.36 -13.70 -3.89
CA PHE A 65 3.32 -13.77 -2.79
C PHE A 65 2.61 -14.26 -1.55
N ARG A 66 3.09 -15.35 -0.97
CA ARG A 66 2.51 -16.01 0.22
C ARG A 66 3.63 -16.33 1.20
N ARG A 67 4.01 -15.31 2.02
CA ARG A 67 5.11 -15.45 2.96
C ARG A 67 4.93 -16.67 3.85
N GLY A 68 3.81 -16.72 4.56
CA GLY A 68 3.46 -17.81 5.44
C GLY A 68 4.33 -17.90 6.70
N ALA A 69 3.96 -18.77 7.62
CA ALA A 69 4.60 -18.93 8.93
C ALA A 69 5.45 -20.22 9.04
N GLN A 70 6.00 -20.74 7.93
CA GLN A 70 6.89 -21.91 7.97
C GLN A 70 8.23 -21.61 8.64
N ASP A 71 8.68 -20.36 8.54
CA ASP A 71 9.85 -19.84 9.22
C ASP A 71 9.48 -18.52 9.85
N VAL A 72 9.52 -18.46 11.17
CA VAL A 72 9.18 -17.28 11.97
C VAL A 72 10.39 -16.67 12.66
N ALA A 73 11.60 -16.96 12.20
CA ALA A 73 12.81 -16.37 12.76
C ALA A 73 12.89 -14.85 12.52
N PHE A 74 12.25 -14.39 11.44
CA PHE A 74 12.27 -12.98 11.06
C PHE A 74 10.84 -12.46 10.84
N ARG A 75 10.55 -11.29 11.41
CA ARG A 75 9.36 -10.51 11.13
C ARG A 75 9.58 -9.72 9.84
N ASP A 76 9.01 -10.18 8.75
CA ASP A 76 9.22 -9.61 7.43
C ASP A 76 7.95 -9.62 6.57
N ASP A 77 7.97 -8.84 5.51
CA ASP A 77 6.87 -8.65 4.59
C ASP A 77 6.75 -9.82 3.59
N ALA A 78 5.58 -10.00 3.00
CA ALA A 78 5.46 -10.94 1.89
C ALA A 78 6.17 -10.40 0.64
N VAL A 79 6.02 -9.11 0.34
CA VAL A 79 6.76 -8.40 -0.70
C VAL A 79 7.09 -6.99 -0.22
N GLY A 80 8.33 -6.55 -0.43
CA GLY A 80 8.75 -5.24 0.06
C GLY A 80 10.19 -4.92 -0.30
N GLY A 81 10.88 -4.25 0.59
CA GLY A 81 12.32 -4.01 0.47
C GLY A 81 12.74 -2.56 0.52
N ASN A 82 13.81 -2.27 -0.23
CA ASN A 82 14.50 -0.97 -0.21
C ASN A 82 14.46 -0.34 -1.61
N ALA A 83 13.28 -0.31 -2.21
CA ALA A 83 13.06 0.13 -3.58
C ALA A 83 13.39 1.62 -3.75
N VAL A 84 14.22 1.94 -4.74
CA VAL A 84 14.70 3.30 -5.00
C VAL A 84 13.70 4.11 -5.84
N GLY A 85 13.21 3.54 -6.93
CA GLY A 85 12.24 4.24 -7.78
C GLY A 85 11.90 3.53 -9.09
N ASN A 86 10.94 4.07 -9.82
CA ASN A 86 10.38 3.49 -11.04
C ASN A 86 9.89 2.06 -10.82
N ILE A 87 8.98 1.91 -9.88
CA ILE A 87 8.43 0.61 -9.47
C ILE A 87 6.98 0.48 -9.95
N MET A 88 6.67 -0.62 -10.60
CA MET A 88 5.31 -1.00 -10.92
C MET A 88 4.98 -2.39 -10.41
N ILE A 89 3.91 -2.50 -9.61
CA ILE A 89 3.32 -3.76 -9.19
C ILE A 89 1.88 -3.78 -9.69
N ASP A 90 1.57 -4.74 -10.55
CA ASP A 90 0.31 -4.77 -11.29
C ASP A 90 -0.25 -6.19 -11.36
N HIS A 91 -1.55 -6.35 -11.05
CA HIS A 91 -2.24 -7.65 -11.02
C HIS A 91 -1.53 -8.70 -10.14
N CYS A 92 -1.02 -8.27 -8.99
CA CYS A 92 -0.37 -9.16 -8.03
C CYS A 92 -1.25 -9.41 -6.80
N SER A 93 -0.90 -10.42 -6.03
CA SER A 93 -1.47 -10.59 -4.70
C SER A 93 -0.39 -10.91 -3.67
N ALA A 94 -0.50 -10.28 -2.49
CA ALA A 94 0.37 -10.56 -1.36
C ALA A 94 -0.45 -10.85 -0.11
N SER A 95 -0.13 -11.96 0.54
CA SER A 95 -0.80 -12.40 1.77
C SER A 95 0.16 -13.11 2.70
N TRP A 96 -0.27 -13.22 3.96
CA TRP A 96 0.43 -13.99 4.99
C TRP A 96 1.81 -13.43 5.33
N GLY A 97 1.98 -12.10 5.19
CA GLY A 97 3.16 -11.39 5.71
C GLY A 97 3.22 -11.50 7.23
N LEU A 98 4.43 -11.52 7.78
CA LEU A 98 4.66 -11.56 9.23
C LEU A 98 4.87 -10.16 9.83
N ASP A 99 5.09 -9.16 8.99
CA ASP A 99 5.01 -7.72 9.31
C ASP A 99 3.90 -7.09 8.46
N GLU A 100 4.17 -6.70 7.22
CA GLU A 100 3.16 -6.31 6.24
C GLU A 100 3.03 -7.35 5.11
N ASN A 101 1.89 -7.33 4.43
CA ASN A 101 1.82 -8.02 3.15
C ASN A 101 2.66 -7.31 2.08
N MET A 102 2.74 -5.96 2.16
CA MET A 102 3.57 -5.17 1.26
C MET A 102 4.14 -3.93 1.97
N SER A 103 5.45 -3.66 1.77
CA SER A 103 6.09 -2.46 2.29
C SER A 103 7.03 -1.85 1.25
N ILE A 104 6.55 -0.81 0.52
CA ILE A 104 7.32 -0.07 -0.48
C ILE A 104 6.99 1.42 -0.35
N TYR A 105 7.89 2.20 0.26
CA TYR A 105 7.70 3.64 0.45
C TYR A 105 9.01 4.42 0.55
N ARG A 106 10.12 3.73 0.79
CA ARG A 106 11.42 4.36 1.04
C ARG A 106 12.57 3.45 0.65
N HIS A 107 13.75 4.05 0.51
CA HIS A 107 15.02 3.35 0.53
C HIS A 107 15.99 3.98 1.55
N VAL A 108 16.96 3.21 1.99
CA VAL A 108 17.98 3.66 2.92
C VAL A 108 19.30 3.80 2.16
N TYR A 109 19.75 5.03 2.06
CA TYR A 109 21.01 5.40 1.39
C TYR A 109 22.16 5.45 2.42
N ASN A 110 23.37 5.09 1.98
CA ASN A 110 24.57 5.06 2.84
C ASN A 110 24.33 4.33 4.17
N ARG A 111 23.81 3.11 4.09
CA ARG A 111 23.59 2.28 5.26
C ARG A 111 24.93 1.91 5.90
N GLY A 112 25.18 2.37 7.13
CA GLY A 112 26.34 1.98 7.94
C GLY A 112 26.30 0.52 8.38
N ALA A 113 27.37 0.07 9.02
CA ALA A 113 27.45 -1.29 9.58
C ALA A 113 26.38 -1.56 10.66
N ASP A 114 25.88 -0.52 11.32
CA ASP A 114 24.78 -0.54 12.28
C ASP A 114 23.40 -0.66 11.61
N GLY A 115 23.32 -0.73 10.28
CA GLY A 115 22.09 -0.76 9.50
C GLY A 115 21.36 0.57 9.37
N HIS A 116 21.87 1.64 9.99
CA HIS A 116 21.32 2.98 9.88
C HIS A 116 21.84 3.73 8.65
N GLY A 117 21.05 4.65 8.12
CA GLY A 117 21.38 5.47 6.96
C GLY A 117 20.29 6.51 6.73
N LEU A 118 20.47 7.32 5.68
CA LEU A 118 19.49 8.31 5.29
C LEU A 118 18.30 7.64 4.64
N LYS A 119 17.11 7.79 5.23
CA LYS A 119 15.86 7.34 4.64
C LYS A 119 15.39 8.37 3.62
N LEU A 120 15.26 7.94 2.37
CA LEU A 120 14.73 8.73 1.27
C LEU A 120 13.46 8.08 0.74
N PRO A 121 12.46 8.87 0.31
CA PRO A 121 11.25 8.31 -0.27
C PRO A 121 11.55 7.56 -1.57
N THR A 122 10.84 6.47 -1.84
CA THR A 122 10.82 5.84 -3.16
C THR A 122 10.14 6.79 -4.14
N VAL A 123 10.62 6.87 -5.38
CA VAL A 123 10.06 7.77 -6.40
C VAL A 123 9.44 7.01 -7.57
N ASN A 124 8.39 7.58 -8.19
CA ASN A 124 7.69 6.99 -9.34
C ASN A 124 7.19 5.56 -9.04
N ILE A 125 6.26 5.45 -8.12
CA ILE A 125 5.66 4.18 -7.70
C ILE A 125 4.25 4.04 -8.27
N THR A 126 3.93 2.89 -8.85
CA THR A 126 2.56 2.50 -9.20
C THR A 126 2.27 1.11 -8.67
N ILE A 127 1.25 1.02 -7.80
CA ILE A 127 0.72 -0.26 -7.32
C ILE A 127 -0.75 -0.30 -7.69
N GLN A 128 -1.14 -1.22 -8.55
CA GLN A 128 -2.50 -1.24 -9.08
C GLN A 128 -3.05 -2.65 -9.31
N ASN A 129 -4.39 -2.75 -9.36
CA ASN A 129 -5.12 -3.99 -9.67
C ASN A 129 -4.67 -5.19 -8.82
N SER A 130 -4.26 -4.95 -7.59
CA SER A 130 -3.59 -5.92 -6.73
C SER A 130 -4.35 -6.16 -5.43
N ILE A 131 -4.07 -7.28 -4.76
CA ILE A 131 -4.74 -7.68 -3.52
C ILE A 131 -3.72 -7.81 -2.41
N PHE A 132 -4.02 -7.19 -1.25
CA PHE A 132 -3.23 -7.29 -0.02
C PHE A 132 -4.15 -7.75 1.10
N SER A 133 -4.05 -9.01 1.47
CA SER A 133 -5.02 -9.62 2.39
C SER A 133 -4.40 -10.59 3.38
N GLU A 134 -5.09 -10.77 4.51
CA GLU A 134 -4.84 -11.87 5.44
C GLU A 134 -3.40 -11.90 5.96
N ALA A 135 -2.85 -10.74 6.37
CA ALA A 135 -1.59 -10.69 7.07
C ALA A 135 -1.65 -11.49 8.38
N LEU A 136 -0.57 -12.17 8.73
CA LEU A 136 -0.53 -13.05 9.91
C LEU A 136 -0.15 -12.29 11.17
N ASP A 137 -0.84 -12.58 12.27
CA ASP A 137 -0.65 -11.90 13.55
C ASP A 137 0.40 -12.54 14.46
N THR A 138 1.38 -13.21 13.86
CA THR A 138 2.46 -13.92 14.58
C THR A 138 3.24 -13.01 15.54
N TYR A 139 3.38 -11.73 15.18
CA TYR A 139 4.12 -10.73 15.94
C TYR A 139 3.24 -9.57 16.44
N ASN A 140 1.93 -9.73 16.53
CA ASN A 140 0.96 -8.63 16.68
C ASN A 140 1.07 -7.60 15.54
N HIS A 141 1.35 -8.05 14.33
CA HIS A 141 1.63 -7.26 13.13
C HIS A 141 0.88 -7.77 11.90
N ALA A 142 -0.38 -8.16 12.04
CA ALA A 142 -1.23 -8.51 10.90
C ALA A 142 -1.58 -7.27 10.05
N PHE A 143 -0.57 -6.69 9.40
CA PHE A 143 -0.65 -5.41 8.71
C PHE A 143 -0.77 -5.60 7.19
N GLY A 144 -1.67 -4.83 6.57
CA GLY A 144 -1.91 -4.91 5.14
C GLY A 144 -0.74 -4.37 4.32
N ALA A 145 -0.43 -3.09 4.47
CA ALA A 145 0.66 -2.47 3.70
C ALA A 145 1.18 -1.19 4.36
N THR A 146 2.48 -0.91 4.15
CA THR A 146 3.05 0.43 4.28
C THR A 146 3.55 0.86 2.90
N ILE A 147 2.86 1.80 2.28
CA ILE A 147 3.14 2.29 0.92
C ILE A 147 3.20 3.82 0.90
N GLY A 148 3.91 4.37 -0.07
CA GLY A 148 4.10 5.82 -0.19
C GLY A 148 5.26 6.15 -1.12
N GLY A 149 5.73 7.38 -1.08
CA GLY A 149 6.82 7.88 -1.89
C GLY A 149 6.44 9.12 -2.68
N HIS A 150 7.34 9.59 -3.54
CA HIS A 150 7.08 10.71 -4.43
C HIS A 150 6.56 10.26 -5.79
N ASN A 151 5.63 11.01 -6.35
CA ASN A 151 4.99 10.71 -7.63
C ASN A 151 4.40 9.30 -7.63
N SER A 152 3.62 8.99 -6.58
CA SER A 152 3.06 7.67 -6.32
C SER A 152 1.62 7.55 -6.83
N MET A 153 1.20 6.35 -7.21
CA MET A 153 -0.19 6.02 -7.55
C MET A 153 -0.55 4.64 -7.01
N PHE A 154 -1.58 4.61 -6.18
CA PHE A 154 -2.15 3.39 -5.61
C PHE A 154 -3.60 3.31 -6.03
N CYS A 155 -3.92 2.48 -7.02
CA CYS A 155 -5.27 2.46 -7.57
C CYS A 155 -5.80 1.07 -7.91
N ARG A 156 -7.11 0.91 -7.71
CA ARG A 156 -7.84 -0.32 -8.02
C ARG A 156 -7.30 -1.56 -7.28
N ASN A 157 -6.81 -1.35 -6.05
CA ASN A 157 -6.36 -2.42 -5.18
C ASN A 157 -7.45 -2.84 -4.19
N LEU A 158 -7.38 -4.06 -3.71
CA LEU A 158 -8.16 -4.58 -2.60
C LEU A 158 -7.25 -4.78 -1.39
N PHE A 159 -7.56 -4.11 -0.28
CA PHE A 159 -7.00 -4.37 1.05
C PHE A 159 -8.07 -5.06 1.87
N ALA A 160 -7.84 -6.31 2.27
CA ALA A 160 -8.88 -7.11 2.89
C ALA A 160 -8.41 -7.94 4.08
N SER A 161 -9.21 -7.92 5.15
CA SER A 161 -9.01 -8.80 6.31
C SER A 161 -7.61 -8.70 6.93
N ASN A 162 -7.06 -7.48 6.97
CA ASN A 162 -5.87 -7.19 7.76
C ASN A 162 -6.29 -6.43 9.02
N ILE A 163 -5.66 -6.74 10.13
CA ILE A 163 -5.97 -6.09 11.41
C ILE A 163 -5.77 -4.58 11.31
N SER A 164 -4.69 -4.15 10.66
CA SER A 164 -4.27 -2.76 10.61
C SER A 164 -3.58 -2.41 9.30
N ARG A 165 -3.33 -1.12 9.05
CA ARG A 165 -2.60 -0.60 7.88
C ARG A 165 -3.20 -1.04 6.54
N ASN A 166 -4.42 -0.63 6.28
CA ASN A 166 -5.13 -0.90 5.04
C ASN A 166 -5.28 0.35 4.11
N SER A 167 -4.22 1.14 3.84
CA SER A 167 -2.79 0.98 4.09
C SER A 167 -2.27 1.97 5.11
N SER A 168 -1.01 1.83 5.55
CA SER A 168 -0.29 2.92 6.21
C SER A 168 0.46 3.74 5.17
N VAL A 169 0.39 5.07 5.30
CA VAL A 169 1.12 6.00 4.43
C VAL A 169 2.55 6.10 4.92
N GLY A 170 3.47 5.91 4.01
CA GLY A 170 4.89 6.11 4.29
C GLY A 170 5.22 7.57 4.62
N MET A 171 6.50 7.85 4.80
CA MET A 171 6.98 9.20 5.08
C MET A 171 7.05 10.03 3.80
N ASP A 172 6.96 11.35 3.95
CA ASP A 172 7.36 12.37 2.98
C ASP A 172 6.98 12.02 1.53
N GLY A 173 5.81 12.45 1.08
CA GLY A 173 5.44 12.19 -0.30
C GLY A 173 3.98 12.38 -0.66
N ASP A 174 3.72 12.10 -1.94
CA ASP A 174 2.41 12.20 -2.54
C ASP A 174 1.72 10.84 -2.42
N PHE A 175 0.70 10.77 -1.62
CA PHE A 175 -0.09 9.55 -1.46
C PHE A 175 -1.39 9.65 -2.28
N ASN A 176 -1.39 9.11 -3.49
CA ASN A 176 -2.55 9.10 -4.36
C ASN A 176 -3.27 7.74 -4.28
N PHE A 177 -4.36 7.70 -3.54
CA PHE A 177 -5.14 6.50 -3.24
C PHE A 177 -6.51 6.60 -3.93
N VAL A 178 -6.65 5.97 -5.10
CA VAL A 178 -7.76 6.20 -6.03
C VAL A 178 -8.44 4.89 -6.41
N ASN A 179 -9.76 4.82 -6.27
CA ASN A 179 -10.56 3.65 -6.64
C ASN A 179 -10.11 2.33 -5.98
N ASN A 180 -9.65 2.36 -4.75
CA ASN A 180 -9.35 1.16 -4.00
C ASN A 180 -10.55 0.69 -3.18
N VAL A 181 -10.51 -0.58 -2.78
CA VAL A 181 -11.44 -1.17 -1.82
C VAL A 181 -10.69 -1.52 -0.54
N VAL A 182 -11.23 -1.07 0.60
CA VAL A 182 -10.77 -1.46 1.93
C VAL A 182 -11.88 -2.24 2.61
N PHE A 183 -11.61 -3.49 2.95
CA PHE A 183 -12.59 -4.39 3.53
C PHE A 183 -12.12 -5.02 4.83
N ASN A 184 -12.99 -5.04 5.85
CA ASN A 184 -12.85 -5.87 7.04
C ASN A 184 -11.56 -5.60 7.83
N TRP A 185 -11.32 -4.36 8.21
CA TRP A 185 -10.23 -3.95 9.11
C TRP A 185 -10.69 -3.95 10.57
N TRP A 186 -9.76 -4.17 11.50
CA TRP A 186 -10.07 -4.11 12.93
C TRP A 186 -9.65 -2.78 13.56
N ASN A 187 -8.39 -2.39 13.40
CA ASN A 187 -7.79 -1.28 14.15
C ASN A 187 -7.59 -0.02 13.30
N ARG A 188 -7.03 -0.15 12.11
CA ARG A 188 -6.71 0.99 11.24
C ARG A 188 -7.12 0.70 9.80
N SER A 189 -7.85 1.64 9.21
CA SER A 189 -8.09 1.69 7.76
C SER A 189 -6.87 2.28 7.05
N VAL A 190 -6.91 3.53 6.60
CA VAL A 190 -5.74 4.24 6.06
C VAL A 190 -5.24 5.24 7.10
N ASP A 191 -3.94 5.24 7.37
CA ASP A 191 -3.31 6.13 8.36
C ASP A 191 -1.86 6.46 8.01
N GLY A 192 -1.20 7.28 8.81
CA GLY A 192 0.23 7.55 8.69
C GLY A 192 0.57 8.84 7.97
N GLY A 193 1.72 8.86 7.32
CA GLY A 193 2.33 10.06 6.74
C GLY A 193 3.02 10.95 7.76
N ASP A 194 3.29 12.18 7.36
CA ASP A 194 3.92 13.22 8.18
C ASP A 194 3.54 14.63 7.67
N HIS A 195 4.20 15.65 8.18
CA HIS A 195 3.94 17.05 7.82
C HIS A 195 4.25 17.41 6.36
N ASN A 196 5.05 16.60 5.66
CA ASN A 196 5.37 16.78 4.24
C ASN A 196 4.47 15.95 3.31
N SER A 197 3.55 15.16 3.88
CA SER A 197 2.71 14.28 3.09
C SER A 197 1.55 15.03 2.45
N PHE A 198 1.21 14.66 1.21
CA PHE A 198 0.04 15.13 0.49
C PHE A 198 -0.85 13.92 0.14
N TYR A 199 -2.11 13.98 0.55
CA TYR A 199 -3.02 12.85 0.36
C TYR A 199 -4.10 13.21 -0.66
N ASN A 200 -4.27 12.39 -1.69
CA ASN A 200 -5.45 12.33 -2.53
C ASN A 200 -6.21 11.03 -2.24
N MET A 201 -7.31 11.11 -1.49
CA MET A 201 -8.18 9.99 -1.18
C MET A 201 -9.45 10.12 -2.03
N ILE A 202 -9.48 9.46 -3.20
CA ILE A 202 -10.49 9.74 -4.23
C ILE A 202 -11.25 8.46 -4.61
N ASN A 203 -12.58 8.51 -4.51
CA ASN A 203 -13.48 7.47 -4.99
C ASN A 203 -13.12 6.05 -4.52
N ASN A 204 -12.72 5.90 -3.27
CA ASN A 204 -12.47 4.60 -2.66
C ASN A 204 -13.75 4.05 -1.99
N TYR A 205 -13.82 2.74 -1.83
CA TYR A 205 -14.89 2.05 -1.16
C TYR A 205 -14.40 1.39 0.13
N PHE A 206 -14.96 1.80 1.25
CA PHE A 206 -14.66 1.25 2.57
C PHE A 206 -15.84 0.41 3.05
N LYS A 207 -15.63 -0.88 3.23
CA LYS A 207 -16.67 -1.81 3.70
C LYS A 207 -16.26 -2.45 5.02
N PRO A 208 -16.83 -2.01 6.15
CA PRO A 208 -16.70 -2.73 7.40
C PRO A 208 -17.09 -4.21 7.24
N GLY A 209 -16.39 -5.08 7.92
CA GLY A 209 -16.63 -6.53 7.87
C GLY A 209 -16.72 -7.15 9.27
N PRO A 210 -16.69 -8.47 9.38
CA PRO A 210 -16.89 -9.18 10.65
C PRO A 210 -15.96 -8.78 11.79
N ILE A 211 -14.71 -8.39 11.50
CA ILE A 211 -13.75 -7.99 12.53
C ILE A 211 -13.77 -6.47 12.79
N THR A 212 -14.45 -5.69 11.97
CA THR A 212 -14.49 -4.23 12.14
C THR A 212 -15.35 -3.85 13.34
N PRO A 213 -14.87 -3.03 14.30
CA PRO A 213 -15.65 -2.64 15.47
C PRO A 213 -16.80 -1.69 15.09
N ILE A 214 -17.94 -2.25 14.71
CA ILE A 214 -19.13 -1.50 14.31
C ILE A 214 -19.60 -0.61 15.46
N GLY A 215 -20.03 0.61 15.13
CA GLY A 215 -20.46 1.62 16.11
C GLY A 215 -19.32 2.43 16.73
N LYS A 216 -18.08 2.08 16.45
CA LYS A 216 -16.91 2.89 16.85
C LYS A 216 -16.45 3.80 15.71
N PRO A 217 -15.82 4.96 16.00
CA PRO A 217 -15.31 5.88 14.97
C PRO A 217 -14.44 5.20 13.90
N ILE A 218 -13.68 4.19 14.29
CA ILE A 218 -12.85 3.41 13.38
C ILE A 218 -13.64 2.74 12.26
N SER A 219 -14.92 2.40 12.47
CA SER A 219 -15.74 1.69 11.47
C SER A 219 -16.11 2.56 10.25
N TYR A 220 -15.97 3.87 10.35
CA TYR A 220 -16.23 4.81 9.25
C TYR A 220 -15.04 5.74 8.94
N ARG A 221 -13.85 5.41 9.43
CA ARG A 221 -12.62 6.16 9.16
C ARG A 221 -12.15 5.92 7.73
N ILE A 222 -11.96 7.00 6.98
CA ILE A 222 -11.31 7.01 5.67
C ILE A 222 -9.81 7.20 5.85
N LEU A 223 -9.40 8.24 6.59
CA LEU A 223 -8.01 8.62 6.77
C LEU A 223 -7.75 9.07 8.21
N LYS A 224 -6.63 8.66 8.76
CA LYS A 224 -6.07 9.23 9.99
C LYS A 224 -4.66 9.75 9.70
N PRO A 225 -4.52 11.02 9.29
CA PRO A 225 -3.20 11.59 9.07
C PRO A 225 -2.44 11.70 10.39
N GLU A 226 -1.13 11.45 10.34
CA GLU A 226 -0.24 11.59 11.50
C GLU A 226 0.66 12.81 11.35
N ALA A 227 1.04 13.42 12.48
CA ALA A 227 1.93 14.57 12.51
C ALA A 227 3.40 14.22 12.25
N GLY A 228 3.69 12.92 12.07
CA GLY A 228 5.06 12.43 11.95
C GLY A 228 5.78 12.36 13.30
N ARG A 229 7.10 12.15 13.22
CA ARG A 229 7.96 11.92 14.40
C ARG A 229 8.96 13.05 14.66
N ASP A 230 8.77 14.18 14.00
CA ASP A 230 9.63 15.36 14.23
C ASP A 230 9.30 15.98 15.60
N LYS A 231 10.23 15.86 16.53
CA LYS A 231 10.10 16.41 17.89
C LYS A 231 9.99 17.92 17.90
N ASN A 232 10.52 18.60 16.87
CA ASN A 232 10.45 20.05 16.73
C ASN A 232 9.12 20.52 16.13
N ARG A 233 8.32 19.61 15.57
CA ARG A 233 7.02 19.88 14.94
C ARG A 233 5.98 18.86 15.35
N PRO A 234 5.69 18.71 16.65
CA PRO A 234 4.92 17.59 17.20
C PRO A 234 3.47 17.51 16.72
N LEU A 235 2.90 18.65 16.23
CA LEU A 235 1.53 18.75 15.72
C LEU A 235 1.49 19.39 14.33
N SER A 236 2.47 19.10 13.49
CA SER A 236 2.49 19.53 12.08
C SER A 236 2.02 18.37 11.19
N PHE A 237 0.91 18.58 10.50
CA PHE A 237 0.27 17.60 9.63
C PHE A 237 0.48 17.95 8.16
N GLY A 238 0.47 16.94 7.30
CA GLY A 238 0.35 17.10 5.86
C GLY A 238 -1.03 17.59 5.43
N LYS A 239 -1.21 17.76 4.13
CA LYS A 239 -2.46 18.25 3.52
C LYS A 239 -3.22 17.12 2.84
N ALA A 240 -4.54 17.11 2.94
CA ALA A 240 -5.38 16.06 2.39
C ALA A 240 -6.55 16.58 1.56
N TYR A 241 -6.70 16.06 0.36
CA TYR A 241 -7.93 16.11 -0.41
C TYR A 241 -8.65 14.77 -0.28
N VAL A 242 -9.86 14.79 0.28
CA VAL A 242 -10.64 13.57 0.56
C VAL A 242 -12.05 13.75 0.01
N ASN A 243 -12.36 13.07 -1.10
CA ASN A 243 -13.62 13.28 -1.80
C ASN A 243 -14.12 12.03 -2.53
N GLY A 244 -15.43 11.88 -2.61
CA GLY A 244 -16.10 10.83 -3.37
C GLY A 244 -15.93 9.42 -2.77
N ASN A 245 -15.38 9.28 -1.57
CA ASN A 245 -15.24 7.98 -0.93
C ASN A 245 -16.58 7.53 -0.33
N ILE A 246 -16.90 6.26 -0.48
CA ILE A 246 -18.10 5.64 0.07
C ILE A 246 -17.76 4.79 1.29
N ILE A 247 -18.43 5.02 2.39
CA ILE A 247 -18.40 4.17 3.57
C ILE A 247 -19.69 3.34 3.60
N HIS A 248 -19.57 2.05 3.38
CA HIS A 248 -20.72 1.15 3.43
C HIS A 248 -21.41 1.21 4.80
N GLY A 249 -22.71 1.48 4.78
CA GLY A 249 -23.53 1.60 5.99
C GLY A 249 -23.40 2.95 6.73
N ASN A 250 -22.69 3.94 6.19
CA ASN A 250 -22.60 5.28 6.78
C ASN A 250 -22.89 6.38 5.73
N ALA A 251 -24.15 6.74 5.59
CA ALA A 251 -24.59 7.73 4.63
C ALA A 251 -24.06 9.15 4.92
N LYS A 252 -23.84 9.49 6.20
CA LYS A 252 -23.35 10.79 6.65
C LYS A 252 -21.93 11.03 6.11
N VAL A 253 -21.00 10.12 6.41
CA VAL A 253 -19.61 10.20 5.96
C VAL A 253 -19.49 10.03 4.44
N THR A 254 -20.38 9.23 3.83
CA THR A 254 -20.45 9.10 2.37
C THR A 254 -20.82 10.39 1.68
N LYS A 255 -21.77 11.16 2.26
CA LYS A 255 -22.22 12.44 1.72
C LYS A 255 -21.15 13.53 1.86
N ASP A 256 -20.46 13.56 3.00
CA ASP A 256 -19.34 14.45 3.27
C ASP A 256 -18.25 13.68 3.99
N ASN A 257 -17.17 13.39 3.27
CA ASN A 257 -16.07 12.59 3.81
C ASN A 257 -15.34 13.26 4.99
N TRP A 258 -15.48 14.58 5.13
CA TRP A 258 -14.91 15.33 6.25
C TRP A 258 -15.78 15.31 7.49
N ASP A 259 -17.07 14.95 7.38
CA ASP A 259 -17.99 14.84 8.52
C ASP A 259 -17.79 13.49 9.26
N GLY A 260 -16.59 13.30 9.80
CA GLY A 260 -16.17 12.15 10.61
C GLY A 260 -15.29 11.10 9.89
N GLY A 261 -15.10 11.18 8.57
CA GLY A 261 -14.25 10.23 7.84
C GLY A 261 -12.76 10.50 8.00
N VAL A 262 -12.36 11.76 8.15
CA VAL A 262 -10.99 12.12 8.52
C VAL A 262 -10.92 12.30 10.03
N GLN A 263 -10.07 11.54 10.69
CA GLN A 263 -9.99 11.50 12.15
C GLN A 263 -8.55 11.73 12.62
N LEU A 264 -8.38 12.43 13.71
CA LEU A 264 -7.09 12.61 14.39
C LEU A 264 -7.00 11.70 15.63
N LYS A 265 -5.86 11.69 16.27
CA LYS A 265 -5.73 11.07 17.60
C LYS A 265 -6.66 11.77 18.59
N GLU A 266 -7.18 11.02 19.55
CA GLU A 266 -8.17 11.51 20.50
C GLU A 266 -7.67 12.72 21.31
N GLU A 267 -6.38 12.75 21.63
CA GLU A 267 -5.73 13.84 22.37
C GLU A 267 -5.49 15.12 21.52
N VAL A 268 -5.75 15.08 20.21
CA VAL A 268 -5.54 16.23 19.29
C VAL A 268 -6.84 16.97 19.06
N ASP A 269 -6.83 18.28 19.20
CA ASP A 269 -7.96 19.16 18.92
C ASP A 269 -8.32 19.12 17.42
N ALA A 270 -9.27 18.28 17.08
CA ALA A 270 -9.73 18.09 15.71
C ALA A 270 -10.34 19.37 15.12
N ALA A 271 -11.05 20.18 15.90
CA ALA A 271 -11.66 21.43 15.44
C ALA A 271 -10.60 22.44 14.99
N LYS A 272 -9.46 22.45 15.65
CA LYS A 272 -8.32 23.30 15.31
C LYS A 272 -7.56 22.79 14.08
N PHE A 273 -7.29 21.48 14.00
CA PHE A 273 -6.33 20.95 13.03
C PHE A 273 -6.96 20.44 11.73
N LEU A 274 -8.19 19.90 11.73
CA LEU A 274 -8.83 19.44 10.49
C LEU A 274 -8.95 20.53 9.40
N PRO A 275 -9.32 21.78 9.71
CA PRO A 275 -9.33 22.85 8.70
C PRO A 275 -7.93 23.15 8.10
N LEU A 276 -6.87 22.92 8.87
CA LEU A 276 -5.50 23.14 8.40
C LEU A 276 -5.01 21.99 7.52
N ILE A 277 -5.54 20.77 7.70
CA ILE A 277 -5.21 19.59 6.91
C ILE A 277 -5.99 19.57 5.60
N LYS A 278 -7.24 20.05 5.62
CA LYS A 278 -8.12 19.98 4.47
C LYS A 278 -7.60 20.78 3.28
N SER A 279 -7.68 20.17 2.10
CA SER A 279 -7.56 20.83 0.81
C SER A 279 -8.90 20.70 0.08
N ASP A 280 -9.36 21.79 -0.55
CA ASP A 280 -10.59 21.80 -1.34
C ASP A 280 -10.34 21.33 -2.79
N GLU A 281 -9.08 21.24 -3.20
CA GLU A 281 -8.67 20.77 -4.52
C GLU A 281 -7.70 19.59 -4.41
N ALA A 282 -7.79 18.68 -5.39
CA ALA A 282 -6.85 17.56 -5.48
C ALA A 282 -5.42 18.06 -5.81
N PHE A 283 -4.44 17.46 -5.17
CA PHE A 283 -3.05 17.69 -5.51
C PHE A 283 -2.72 17.05 -6.87
N LYS A 284 -1.68 17.58 -7.53
CA LYS A 284 -1.17 16.99 -8.76
C LYS A 284 -0.79 15.53 -8.52
N MET A 285 -1.23 14.64 -9.38
CA MET A 285 -0.97 13.21 -9.30
C MET A 285 -0.63 12.63 -10.68
N PRO A 286 -0.01 11.44 -10.75
CA PRO A 286 0.16 10.72 -12.01
C PRO A 286 -1.16 10.51 -12.72
N PRO A 287 -1.17 10.45 -14.08
CA PRO A 287 -2.40 10.23 -14.84
C PRO A 287 -3.11 8.94 -14.43
N VAL A 288 -4.37 9.03 -14.09
CA VAL A 288 -5.23 7.89 -13.75
C VAL A 288 -6.67 8.17 -14.19
N THR A 289 -7.35 7.15 -14.70
CA THR A 289 -8.80 7.24 -14.92
C THR A 289 -9.51 7.07 -13.58
N VAL A 290 -10.10 8.13 -13.08
CA VAL A 290 -10.94 8.11 -11.88
C VAL A 290 -12.31 7.56 -12.27
N MET A 291 -12.71 6.44 -11.68
CA MET A 291 -13.99 5.80 -11.95
C MET A 291 -15.00 6.09 -10.84
N ALA A 292 -16.28 6.03 -11.15
CA ALA A 292 -17.32 6.02 -10.12
C ALA A 292 -17.14 4.79 -9.20
N VAL A 293 -17.42 4.97 -7.91
CA VAL A 293 -17.20 3.90 -6.89
C VAL A 293 -18.00 2.63 -7.19
N SER A 294 -19.16 2.75 -7.85
CA SER A 294 -19.94 1.59 -8.30
C SER A 294 -19.13 0.61 -9.16
N TYR A 295 -18.23 1.11 -10.01
CA TYR A 295 -17.33 0.27 -10.80
C TYR A 295 -16.17 -0.30 -9.99
N THR A 296 -15.67 0.43 -9.00
CA THR A 296 -14.64 -0.05 -8.07
C THR A 296 -15.14 -1.28 -7.31
N HIS A 297 -16.38 -1.22 -6.82
CA HIS A 297 -17.00 -2.30 -6.08
C HIS A 297 -17.18 -3.58 -6.92
N LEU A 298 -17.62 -3.46 -8.16
CA LEU A 298 -17.86 -4.61 -9.06
C LEU A 298 -16.54 -5.32 -9.40
N ARG A 299 -15.48 -4.59 -9.71
CA ARG A 299 -14.17 -5.19 -10.06
C ARG A 299 -13.49 -5.90 -8.89
N ALA A 300 -13.75 -5.51 -7.66
CA ALA A 300 -13.26 -6.25 -6.49
C ALA A 300 -13.84 -7.68 -6.41
N HIS A 301 -15.03 -7.91 -6.97
CA HIS A 301 -15.61 -9.24 -7.10
C HIS A 301 -14.98 -10.05 -8.24
N GLU A 302 -14.61 -9.42 -9.36
CA GLU A 302 -13.93 -10.09 -10.48
C GLU A 302 -12.52 -10.55 -10.08
N THR A 303 -11.82 -9.80 -9.25
CA THR A 303 -10.50 -10.18 -8.74
C THR A 303 -10.57 -11.40 -7.82
N LYS A 304 -11.71 -11.63 -7.17
CA LYS A 304 -11.96 -12.83 -6.34
C LYS A 304 -12.07 -14.12 -7.16
N ALA A 305 -12.46 -14.04 -8.41
CA ALA A 305 -12.55 -15.21 -9.30
C ALA A 305 -11.16 -15.69 -9.79
N ASN A 306 -10.11 -14.90 -9.56
CA ASN A 306 -8.73 -15.18 -9.95
C ASN A 306 -7.82 -15.52 -8.74
N LEU A 307 -8.41 -15.78 -7.57
CA LEU A 307 -7.74 -16.31 -6.38
C LEU A 307 -7.91 -17.83 -6.31
#